data_490338891b0c61ec5ef0df78bec95d66
#
_entry.id   490338891b0c61ec5ef0df78bec95d66
#
_cell.length_a   1.000
_cell.length_b   1.000
_cell.length_c   1.000
_cell.angle_alpha   90.00
_cell.angle_beta   90.00
_cell.angle_gamma   90.00
#
_symmetry.space_group_name_H-M   'P 1'
#
loop_
_entity.id
_entity.type
_entity.pdbx_description
1 polymer ?
#
loop_
_entity_poly.entity_id
_entity_poly.type
_entity_poly.pdbx_seq_one_letter_code
_entity_poly.pdbx_strand_id
1 'polypeptide(L)'
;MTNDYKQVIGRVGAVLLIRKNGSLLMQLRDNKEGLRHSGKWVPPGGHAEQSEDMISCARREFVEETSYDCVDLKFITEFEDRVEGWPSYELTLFWDYYDEIQEIRCLEGQDIKFIRREEANLYDIPKYLLNLWDITLKIANIKKE
;
A
#
# COMPACT_ATOMS: atom_id res chain seq x y z
N MET A 1 5.56 -19.18 28.24
CA MET A 1 4.45 -19.12 27.30
C MET A 1 4.93 -18.55 25.98
N THR A 2 4.83 -19.32 24.97
CA THR A 2 5.22 -18.87 23.65
C THR A 2 4.08 -18.06 23.05
N ASN A 3 4.42 -16.86 22.67
CA ASN A 3 3.53 -16.03 21.91
C ASN A 3 3.57 -16.52 20.45
N ASP A 4 2.43 -16.95 19.90
CA ASP A 4 2.35 -17.42 18.52
C ASP A 4 2.59 -16.30 17.51
N TYR A 5 2.59 -15.07 17.98
CA TYR A 5 2.86 -13.90 17.15
C TYR A 5 4.30 -13.46 17.34
N LYS A 6 5.02 -13.34 16.24
CA LYS A 6 6.37 -12.80 16.26
C LYS A 6 6.34 -11.32 16.57
N GLN A 7 7.40 -10.83 17.19
CA GLN A 7 7.56 -9.43 17.53
C GLN A 7 7.41 -8.52 16.31
N VAL A 8 6.92 -7.31 16.56
CA VAL A 8 6.97 -6.24 15.56
C VAL A 8 8.42 -5.87 15.34
N ILE A 9 8.91 -6.04 14.11
CA ILE A 9 10.32 -5.84 13.78
C ILE A 9 10.56 -4.59 12.94
N GLY A 10 9.52 -3.85 12.58
CA GLY A 10 9.70 -2.64 11.80
C GLY A 10 8.39 -1.93 11.50
N ARG A 11 8.53 -0.78 10.87
CA ARG A 11 7.42 0.07 10.47
C ARG A 11 7.41 0.21 8.97
N VAL A 12 6.24 0.10 8.37
CA VAL A 12 6.04 0.21 6.92
C VAL A 12 5.05 1.32 6.65
N GLY A 13 5.37 2.20 5.72
CA GLY A 13 4.45 3.22 5.23
C GLY A 13 4.07 2.94 3.79
N ALA A 14 2.79 3.06 3.47
CA ALA A 14 2.29 2.83 2.12
C ALA A 14 1.20 3.84 1.76
N VAL A 15 0.96 3.99 0.46
CA VAL A 15 0.04 4.99 -0.06
C VAL A 15 -1.03 4.35 -0.93
N LEU A 16 -2.29 4.69 -0.65
CA LEU A 16 -3.40 4.43 -1.54
C LEU A 16 -3.56 5.65 -2.47
N LEU A 17 -3.00 5.57 -3.66
CA LEU A 17 -3.14 6.62 -4.67
C LEU A 17 -4.37 6.32 -5.51
N ILE A 18 -5.35 7.22 -5.48
CA ILE A 18 -6.69 6.99 -6.00
C ILE A 18 -7.01 7.95 -7.14
N ARG A 19 -7.59 7.41 -8.22
CA ARG A 19 -8.13 8.20 -9.31
C ARG A 19 -9.61 8.52 -9.08
N LYS A 20 -10.13 9.47 -9.83
CA LYS A 20 -11.54 9.90 -9.73
C LYS A 20 -12.55 8.79 -9.96
N ASN A 21 -12.19 7.77 -10.74
CA ASN A 21 -13.05 6.61 -10.96
C ASN A 21 -13.00 5.58 -9.82
N GLY A 22 -12.25 5.88 -8.75
CA GLY A 22 -12.10 4.99 -7.60
C GLY A 22 -11.02 3.93 -7.75
N SER A 23 -10.31 3.90 -8.89
CA SER A 23 -9.23 2.92 -9.06
C SER A 23 -8.04 3.26 -8.17
N LEU A 24 -7.36 2.22 -7.73
CA LEU A 24 -6.25 2.29 -6.79
C LEU A 24 -4.97 1.80 -7.47
N LEU A 25 -3.88 2.57 -7.30
CA LEU A 25 -2.58 2.15 -7.81
C LEU A 25 -2.06 0.97 -6.99
N MET A 26 -1.78 -0.11 -7.69
CA MET A 26 -1.30 -1.34 -7.10
C MET A 26 -0.04 -1.83 -7.77
N GLN A 27 0.87 -2.36 -6.97
CA GLN A 27 2.11 -2.97 -7.40
C GLN A 27 2.01 -4.49 -7.24
N LEU A 28 2.38 -5.21 -8.28
CA LEU A 28 2.49 -6.67 -8.19
C LEU A 28 3.86 -7.02 -7.63
N ARG A 29 3.90 -7.58 -6.42
CA ARG A 29 5.14 -7.98 -5.79
C ARG A 29 5.79 -9.14 -6.52
N ASP A 30 7.11 -9.23 -6.44
CA ASP A 30 7.85 -10.35 -7.01
C ASP A 30 7.34 -11.67 -6.43
N ASN A 31 7.30 -12.69 -7.29
CA ASN A 31 6.89 -14.03 -6.87
C ASN A 31 8.13 -14.82 -6.53
N LYS A 32 8.59 -14.70 -5.28
CA LYS A 32 9.74 -15.45 -4.81
C LYS A 32 9.57 -15.91 -3.37
N GLU A 33 10.15 -17.08 -3.11
CA GLU A 33 10.14 -17.70 -1.79
C GLU A 33 10.76 -16.76 -0.75
N GLY A 34 10.17 -16.71 0.42
CA GLY A 34 10.66 -15.89 1.51
C GLY A 34 10.24 -14.41 1.47
N LEU A 35 9.52 -14.00 0.44
CA LEU A 35 9.01 -12.63 0.32
C LEU A 35 7.58 -12.55 0.88
N ARG A 36 7.36 -11.65 1.84
CA ARG A 36 6.03 -11.39 2.41
C ARG A 36 5.08 -10.86 1.31
N HIS A 37 3.86 -11.36 1.28
CA HIS A 37 2.87 -11.04 0.24
C HIS A 37 3.39 -11.31 -1.18
N SER A 38 4.21 -12.34 -1.34
CA SER A 38 4.78 -12.74 -2.62
C SER A 38 3.69 -12.94 -3.69
N GLY A 39 3.88 -12.35 -4.85
CA GLY A 39 2.96 -12.50 -5.98
C GLY A 39 1.61 -11.83 -5.80
N LYS A 40 1.45 -10.99 -4.79
CA LYS A 40 0.19 -10.27 -4.54
C LYS A 40 0.28 -8.83 -4.99
N TRP A 41 -0.89 -8.25 -5.27
CA TRP A 41 -1.03 -6.83 -5.59
C TRP A 41 -1.23 -6.06 -4.30
N VAL A 42 -0.37 -5.07 -4.07
CA VAL A 42 -0.38 -4.25 -2.86
C VAL A 42 -0.14 -2.78 -3.20
N PRO A 43 -0.56 -1.84 -2.34
CA PRO A 43 -0.18 -0.44 -2.52
C PRO A 43 1.34 -0.28 -2.40
N PRO A 44 1.97 0.56 -3.23
CA PRO A 44 3.40 0.83 -3.08
C PRO A 44 3.74 1.44 -1.73
N GLY A 45 4.86 1.04 -1.17
CA GLY A 45 5.34 1.50 0.12
C GLY A 45 6.56 0.71 0.54
N GLY A 46 7.07 0.99 1.73
CA GLY A 46 8.26 0.30 2.20
C GLY A 46 8.62 0.63 3.64
N HIS A 47 9.78 0.17 4.03
CA HIS A 47 10.24 0.23 5.42
C HIS A 47 10.75 1.60 5.81
N ALA A 48 10.35 2.06 7.00
CA ALA A 48 10.87 3.29 7.57
C ALA A 48 12.30 3.10 8.03
N GLU A 49 13.11 4.12 7.82
CA GLU A 49 14.44 4.21 8.41
C GLU A 49 14.31 4.59 9.88
N GLN A 50 15.39 4.37 10.65
CA GLN A 50 15.41 4.73 12.06
C GLN A 50 15.12 6.22 12.20
N SER A 51 14.20 6.57 13.09
CA SER A 51 13.79 7.94 13.38
C SER A 51 13.05 8.66 12.25
N GLU A 52 12.74 7.98 11.16
CA GLU A 52 11.92 8.55 10.09
C GLU A 52 10.45 8.58 10.51
N ASP A 53 9.76 9.70 10.32
CA ASP A 53 8.31 9.72 10.52
C ASP A 53 7.61 9.00 9.37
N MET A 54 6.38 8.53 9.62
CA MET A 54 5.72 7.63 8.68
C MET A 54 5.24 8.32 7.40
N ILE A 55 4.89 9.59 7.46
CA ILE A 55 4.50 10.32 6.26
C ILE A 55 5.71 10.52 5.33
N SER A 56 6.86 10.83 5.89
CA SER A 56 8.11 10.94 5.12
C SER A 56 8.52 9.60 4.52
N CYS A 57 8.37 8.52 5.30
CA CYS A 57 8.64 7.17 4.84
C CYS A 57 7.76 6.79 3.65
N ALA A 58 6.45 6.97 3.78
CA ALA A 58 5.50 6.62 2.73
C ALA A 58 5.78 7.41 1.45
N ARG A 59 6.02 8.71 1.59
CA ARG A 59 6.33 9.58 0.45
C ARG A 59 7.61 9.16 -0.25
N ARG A 60 8.68 8.92 0.52
CA ARG A 60 10.00 8.52 0.00
C ARG A 60 9.92 7.17 -0.71
N GLU A 61 9.35 6.16 -0.05
CA GLU A 61 9.24 4.82 -0.63
C GLU A 61 8.39 4.81 -1.89
N PHE A 62 7.33 5.61 -1.91
CA PHE A 62 6.46 5.70 -3.08
C PHE A 62 7.22 6.25 -4.29
N VAL A 63 8.03 7.29 -4.08
CA VAL A 63 8.89 7.85 -5.14
C VAL A 63 9.90 6.81 -5.63
N GLU A 64 10.53 6.09 -4.71
CA GLU A 64 11.52 5.07 -5.07
C GLU A 64 10.91 3.96 -5.92
N GLU A 65 9.67 3.59 -5.68
CA GLU A 65 9.02 2.48 -6.37
C GLU A 65 8.26 2.89 -7.63
N THR A 66 7.79 4.13 -7.70
CA THR A 66 6.87 4.56 -8.77
C THR A 66 7.30 5.80 -9.53
N SER A 67 8.30 6.52 -9.04
CA SER A 67 8.69 7.84 -9.56
C SER A 67 7.67 8.96 -9.28
N TYR A 68 6.56 8.67 -8.62
CA TYR A 68 5.49 9.62 -8.31
C TYR A 68 5.70 10.25 -6.92
N ASP A 69 5.66 11.58 -6.83
CA ASP A 69 5.79 12.29 -5.56
C ASP A 69 4.42 12.69 -5.03
N CYS A 70 4.02 12.07 -3.92
CA CYS A 70 2.76 12.38 -3.23
C CYS A 70 2.97 13.56 -2.29
N VAL A 71 2.53 14.75 -2.70
CA VAL A 71 2.80 15.99 -1.94
C VAL A 71 1.74 16.29 -0.87
N ASP A 72 0.60 15.64 -0.91
CA ASP A 72 -0.54 15.96 -0.01
C ASP A 72 -1.11 14.69 0.62
N LEU A 73 -0.26 13.92 1.26
CA LEU A 73 -0.66 12.66 1.90
C LEU A 73 -1.56 12.88 3.10
N LYS A 74 -2.64 12.09 3.18
CA LYS A 74 -3.61 12.12 4.27
C LYS A 74 -3.61 10.77 4.98
N PHE A 75 -3.63 10.79 6.29
CA PHE A 75 -3.63 9.58 7.13
C PHE A 75 -4.94 8.81 7.01
N ILE A 76 -4.85 7.49 6.92
CA ILE A 76 -6.01 6.59 6.95
C ILE A 76 -6.05 5.83 8.26
N THR A 77 -5.04 5.01 8.50
CA THR A 77 -5.02 4.10 9.64
C THR A 77 -3.62 3.57 9.91
N GLU A 78 -3.46 2.98 11.07
CA GLU A 78 -2.24 2.32 11.51
C GLU A 78 -2.63 1.02 12.23
N PHE A 79 -1.97 -0.07 11.86
CA PHE A 79 -2.23 -1.37 12.49
C PHE A 79 -1.05 -2.30 12.32
N GLU A 80 -1.01 -3.37 13.12
CA GLU A 80 -0.03 -4.42 12.94
C GLU A 80 -0.45 -5.33 11.79
N ASP A 81 0.39 -5.42 10.78
CA ASP A 81 0.18 -6.36 9.68
C ASP A 81 0.75 -7.72 10.08
N ARG A 82 -0.14 -8.58 10.58
CA ARG A 82 0.20 -9.91 11.09
C ARG A 82 -0.08 -10.97 10.04
N VAL A 83 0.94 -11.74 9.72
CA VAL A 83 0.82 -12.90 8.86
C VAL A 83 1.40 -14.09 9.62
N GLU A 84 0.63 -15.17 9.74
CA GLU A 84 1.04 -16.36 10.46
C GLU A 84 2.39 -16.86 9.96
N GLY A 85 3.31 -17.14 10.91
CA GLY A 85 4.64 -17.60 10.59
C GLY A 85 5.64 -16.52 10.19
N TRP A 86 5.19 -15.26 10.09
CA TRP A 86 6.04 -14.12 9.67
C TRP A 86 6.19 -13.12 10.80
N PRO A 87 7.32 -12.38 10.83
CA PRO A 87 7.43 -11.22 11.71
C PRO A 87 6.35 -10.20 11.40
N SER A 88 5.86 -9.52 12.43
CA SER A 88 4.86 -8.47 12.27
C SER A 88 5.51 -7.14 11.96
N TYR A 89 4.79 -6.31 11.21
CA TYR A 89 5.16 -4.93 10.94
C TYR A 89 4.03 -4.00 11.37
N GLU A 90 4.40 -2.82 11.84
CA GLU A 90 3.44 -1.74 12.06
C GLU A 90 3.25 -1.04 10.72
N LEU A 91 2.05 -1.13 10.17
CA LEU A 91 1.72 -0.57 8.85
C LEU A 91 0.93 0.71 9.03
N THR A 92 1.42 1.80 8.45
CA THR A 92 0.73 3.08 8.41
C THR A 92 0.33 3.38 6.98
N LEU A 93 -0.96 3.61 6.76
CA LEU A 93 -1.51 3.87 5.43
C LEU A 93 -1.95 5.32 5.29
N PHE A 94 -1.57 5.89 4.16
CA PHE A 94 -1.96 7.23 3.73
C PHE A 94 -2.68 7.14 2.40
N TRP A 95 -3.36 8.20 2.01
CA TRP A 95 -3.98 8.28 0.69
C TRP A 95 -3.77 9.66 0.06
N ASP A 96 -3.88 9.73 -1.25
CA ASP A 96 -3.85 10.97 -2.01
C ASP A 96 -4.57 10.73 -3.34
N TYR A 97 -4.98 11.81 -3.98
CA TYR A 97 -5.47 11.73 -5.35
C TYR A 97 -4.31 11.69 -6.33
N TYR A 98 -4.46 10.87 -7.38
CA TYR A 98 -3.54 10.94 -8.51
C TYR A 98 -3.72 12.30 -9.19
N ASP A 99 -2.61 13.01 -9.42
CA ASP A 99 -2.67 14.36 -10.00
C ASP A 99 -2.91 14.36 -11.52
N GLU A 100 -2.93 13.21 -12.17
CA GLU A 100 -3.12 13.04 -13.62
C GLU A 100 -2.03 13.73 -14.46
N ILE A 101 -0.90 14.06 -13.84
CA ILE A 101 0.21 14.80 -14.46
C ILE A 101 1.51 14.01 -14.41
N GLN A 102 1.93 13.58 -13.22
CA GLN A 102 3.18 12.87 -13.04
C GLN A 102 3.11 11.47 -13.66
N GLU A 103 4.18 11.09 -14.32
CA GLU A 103 4.34 9.74 -14.86
C GLU A 103 4.56 8.74 -13.72
N ILE A 104 3.93 7.58 -13.83
CA ILE A 104 4.11 6.47 -12.91
C ILE A 104 4.90 5.38 -13.62
N ARG A 105 5.96 4.89 -12.96
CA ARG A 105 6.83 3.84 -13.48
C ARG A 105 6.86 2.65 -12.53
N CYS A 106 7.02 1.45 -13.07
CA CYS A 106 7.27 0.26 -12.28
C CYS A 106 8.77 0.15 -12.02
N LEU A 107 9.23 0.68 -10.88
CA LEU A 107 10.64 0.66 -10.51
C LEU A 107 10.97 -0.48 -9.54
N GLU A 108 9.96 -1.19 -9.05
CA GLU A 108 10.08 -2.36 -8.20
C GLU A 108 8.89 -3.28 -8.42
N GLY A 109 9.09 -4.58 -8.22
CA GLY A 109 8.04 -5.57 -8.45
C GLY A 109 7.93 -5.95 -9.93
N GLN A 110 6.88 -6.71 -10.27
CA GLN A 110 6.67 -7.25 -11.61
C GLN A 110 5.85 -6.32 -12.50
N ASP A 111 4.95 -5.55 -11.91
CA ASP A 111 4.01 -4.70 -12.64
C ASP A 111 3.41 -3.65 -11.69
N ILE A 112 2.86 -2.60 -12.27
CA ILE A 112 2.15 -1.55 -11.55
C ILE A 112 1.00 -1.06 -12.41
N LYS A 113 -0.18 -0.90 -11.81
CA LYS A 113 -1.35 -0.38 -12.53
C LYS A 113 -2.45 0.08 -11.59
N PHE A 114 -3.34 0.91 -12.11
CA PHE A 114 -4.58 1.23 -11.43
C PHE A 114 -5.59 0.10 -11.62
N ILE A 115 -6.11 -0.40 -10.51
CA ILE A 115 -7.13 -1.47 -10.52
C ILE A 115 -8.45 -0.84 -10.06
N ARG A 116 -9.51 -1.09 -10.82
CA ARG A 116 -10.85 -0.62 -10.45
C ARG A 116 -11.41 -1.47 -9.32
N ARG A 117 -12.14 -0.82 -8.39
CA ARG A 117 -12.66 -1.52 -7.22
C ARG A 117 -13.56 -2.72 -7.60
N GLU A 118 -14.40 -2.55 -8.62
CA GLU A 118 -15.29 -3.61 -9.09
C GLU A 118 -14.55 -4.78 -9.75
N GLU A 119 -13.29 -4.62 -10.10
CA GLU A 119 -12.46 -5.67 -10.68
C GLU A 119 -11.51 -6.31 -9.67
N ALA A 120 -11.57 -5.90 -8.40
CA ALA A 120 -10.63 -6.35 -7.37
C ALA A 120 -10.62 -7.88 -7.20
N ASN A 121 -11.74 -8.54 -7.43
CA ASN A 121 -11.86 -9.99 -7.33
C ASN A 121 -11.08 -10.75 -8.43
N LEU A 122 -10.61 -10.06 -9.46
CA LEU A 122 -9.80 -10.65 -10.52
C LEU A 122 -8.31 -10.69 -10.16
N TYR A 123 -7.94 -10.10 -9.03
CA TYR A 123 -6.55 -9.95 -8.61
C TYR A 123 -6.34 -10.56 -7.23
N ASP A 124 -5.15 -11.07 -6.99
CA ASP A 124 -4.76 -11.59 -5.67
C ASP A 124 -4.34 -10.39 -4.78
N ILE A 125 -5.28 -9.91 -4.00
CA ILE A 125 -5.14 -8.73 -3.15
C ILE A 125 -5.35 -9.17 -1.69
N PRO A 126 -4.50 -8.72 -0.74
CA PRO A 126 -4.72 -9.01 0.69
C PRO A 126 -6.10 -8.51 1.14
N LYS A 127 -6.79 -9.34 1.91
CA LYS A 127 -8.20 -9.06 2.30
C LYS A 127 -8.38 -7.76 3.05
N TYR A 128 -7.42 -7.40 3.92
CA TYR A 128 -7.51 -6.17 4.71
C TYR A 128 -7.66 -4.93 3.82
N LEU A 129 -7.07 -4.99 2.63
CA LEU A 129 -7.02 -3.85 1.73
C LEU A 129 -8.38 -3.49 1.13
N LEU A 130 -9.23 -4.48 0.89
CA LEU A 130 -10.54 -4.24 0.27
C LEU A 130 -11.40 -3.30 1.13
N ASN A 131 -11.45 -3.56 2.43
CA ASN A 131 -12.20 -2.73 3.36
C ASN A 131 -11.60 -1.32 3.46
N LEU A 132 -10.30 -1.22 3.55
CA LEU A 132 -9.60 0.07 3.62
C LEU A 132 -9.77 0.87 2.34
N TRP A 133 -9.78 0.22 1.21
CA TRP A 133 -10.07 0.84 -0.08
C TRP A 133 -11.47 1.47 -0.09
N ASP A 134 -12.48 0.72 0.37
CA ASP A 134 -13.84 1.21 0.46
C ASP A 134 -13.97 2.40 1.42
N ILE A 135 -13.31 2.34 2.57
CA ILE A 135 -13.27 3.43 3.55
C ILE A 135 -12.64 4.68 2.90
N THR A 136 -11.54 4.49 2.18
CA THR A 136 -10.84 5.60 1.54
C THR A 136 -11.69 6.25 0.45
N LEU A 137 -12.43 5.45 -0.33
CA LEU A 137 -13.34 6.00 -1.33
C LEU A 137 -14.42 6.87 -0.69
N LYS A 138 -14.91 6.51 0.48
CA LYS A 138 -15.89 7.34 1.21
C LYS A 138 -15.27 8.63 1.70
N ILE A 139 -14.07 8.56 2.27
CA ILE A 139 -13.35 9.74 2.78
C ILE A 139 -13.05 10.70 1.61
N ALA A 140 -12.63 10.16 0.48
CA ALA A 140 -12.31 10.93 -0.71
C ALA A 140 -13.55 11.41 -1.45
N ASN A 141 -14.73 11.01 -1.02
CA ASN A 141 -16.01 11.34 -1.65
C ASN A 141 -16.08 10.91 -3.12
N ILE A 142 -15.56 9.72 -3.39
CA ILE A 142 -15.57 9.13 -4.73
C ILE A 142 -16.70 8.11 -4.81
N LYS A 143 -17.54 8.25 -5.84
CA LYS A 143 -18.62 7.29 -6.09
C LYS A 143 -18.06 6.09 -6.86
N LYS A 144 -18.45 4.89 -6.44
CA LYS A 144 -18.22 3.68 -7.22
C LYS A 144 -19.10 3.74 -8.44
N GLU A 145 -18.51 3.56 -9.57
CA GLU A 145 -19.26 3.39 -10.82
C GLU A 145 -19.46 1.94 -11.14
#